data_2ed6b2df78a9d1a414ff01e4afe03a2c
#
_entry.id   2ed6b2df78a9d1a414ff01e4afe03a2c
#
_cell.length_a   1.000
_cell.length_b   1.000
_cell.length_c   1.000
_cell.angle_alpha   90.00
_cell.angle_beta   90.00
_cell.angle_gamma   90.00
#
_symmetry.space_group_name_H-M   'P 1'
#
loop_
_entity.id
_entity.type
_entity.pdbx_description
1 polymer ?
#
loop_
_entity_poly.entity_id
_entity_poly.type
_entity_poly.pdbx_seq_one_letter_code
_entity_poly.pdbx_strand_id
1 'polypeptide(L)'
;MDELKILGPRDSGRGILVEYDAGYIDPNERRNLSMIRENRDMLDHSKPFEFYAVLQKYNTPNRNGRIYPEKILKRESDNYKKLIQKGTALSELNHPESSLIDLDRVSHAITDIWWEGPVLLGKLKLLTSPGFHERGIVSTKGDLAANYLRQGVTLGISSRGVGSLKKVGEQNEVQDDFELICFDLVSSPS
;
A
#
# COMPACT_ATOMS: atom_id res chain seq x y z
N MET A 1 12.17 7.57 14.58
CA MET A 1 10.96 8.44 14.59
C MET A 1 10.96 9.13 13.24
N ASP A 2 10.18 8.61 12.31
CA ASP A 2 10.05 9.29 11.03
C ASP A 2 9.15 10.50 11.24
N GLU A 3 9.76 11.68 11.11
CA GLU A 3 9.06 12.94 11.27
C GLU A 3 8.03 13.11 10.15
N LEU A 4 6.88 13.65 10.51
CA LEU A 4 5.89 14.13 9.56
C LEU A 4 6.55 15.18 8.67
N LYS A 5 6.77 14.90 7.39
CA LYS A 5 7.25 15.91 6.44
C LYS A 5 6.10 16.78 5.98
N ILE A 6 6.14 18.03 6.36
CA ILE A 6 5.14 19.02 5.96
C ILE A 6 5.39 19.40 4.50
N LEU A 7 4.44 19.08 3.64
CA LEU A 7 4.43 19.52 2.24
C LEU A 7 3.33 20.59 2.08
N GLY A 8 3.73 21.81 1.92
CA GLY A 8 2.81 22.93 1.74
C GLY A 8 3.23 24.14 2.55
N PRO A 9 2.44 25.21 2.56
CA PRO A 9 2.71 26.36 3.42
C PRO A 9 2.86 25.88 4.86
N ARG A 10 3.92 26.31 5.52
CA ARG A 10 4.32 25.85 6.87
C ARG A 10 3.22 25.93 7.94
N ASP A 11 2.15 26.66 7.65
CA ASP A 11 1.04 26.90 8.57
C ASP A 11 -0.13 25.90 8.44
N SER A 12 -0.11 24.96 7.49
CA SER A 12 -1.23 24.03 7.25
C SER A 12 -1.29 22.86 8.22
N GLY A 13 -0.20 22.50 8.86
CA GLY A 13 -0.10 21.31 9.74
C GLY A 13 -0.29 19.96 9.03
N ARG A 14 -0.46 19.97 7.71
CA ARG A 14 -0.59 18.75 6.89
C ARG A 14 0.77 18.27 6.44
N GLY A 15 0.97 16.95 6.44
CA GLY A 15 2.20 16.33 5.98
C GLY A 15 1.93 15.02 5.24
N ILE A 16 2.97 14.47 4.62
CA ILE A 16 2.90 13.12 4.05
C ILE A 16 2.93 12.10 5.19
N LEU A 17 1.92 11.24 5.22
CA LEU A 17 1.81 10.11 6.12
C LEU A 17 2.17 8.85 5.34
N VAL A 18 3.26 8.21 5.75
CA VAL A 18 3.74 6.95 5.17
C VAL A 18 3.63 5.88 6.25
N GLU A 19 2.98 4.77 5.92
CA GLU A 19 2.76 3.66 6.85
C GLU A 19 3.38 2.37 6.33
N TYR A 20 4.20 1.77 7.16
CA TYR A 20 4.96 0.56 6.83
C TYR A 20 4.33 -0.75 7.35
N ASP A 21 3.15 -0.69 7.96
CA ASP A 21 2.61 -1.80 8.77
C ASP A 21 1.68 -2.75 8.01
N ALA A 22 1.35 -2.45 6.77
CA ALA A 22 0.31 -3.19 6.07
C ALA A 22 0.72 -4.58 5.54
N GLY A 23 1.97 -4.95 5.61
CA GLY A 23 2.47 -6.22 5.06
C GLY A 23 2.65 -7.36 6.05
N TYR A 24 2.64 -7.10 7.35
CA TYR A 24 2.87 -8.13 8.36
C TYR A 24 1.55 -8.74 8.83
N ILE A 25 1.40 -10.04 8.59
CA ILE A 25 0.24 -10.80 9.06
C ILE A 25 0.65 -11.49 10.35
N ASP A 26 -0.02 -11.15 11.44
CA ASP A 26 0.09 -11.90 12.67
C ASP A 26 -0.24 -13.38 12.39
N PRO A 27 0.63 -14.33 12.81
CA PRO A 27 0.38 -15.75 12.68
C PRO A 27 -0.97 -16.21 13.25
N ASN A 28 -1.53 -15.47 14.22
CA ASN A 28 -2.83 -15.75 14.83
C ASN A 28 -4.01 -15.24 13.99
N GLU A 29 -3.82 -14.26 13.13
CA GLU A 29 -4.82 -13.77 12.16
C GLU A 29 -4.89 -14.63 10.89
N ARG A 30 -4.02 -15.62 10.73
CA ARG A 30 -3.92 -16.51 9.55
C ARG A 30 -5.21 -17.27 9.21
N ARG A 31 -6.19 -17.36 10.09
CA ARG A 31 -7.41 -18.11 9.83
C ARG A 31 -8.32 -17.48 8.78
N ASN A 32 -8.27 -16.16 8.59
CA ASN A 32 -9.11 -15.43 7.64
C ASN A 32 -8.39 -15.08 6.33
N LEU A 33 -7.11 -15.40 6.22
CA LEU A 33 -6.27 -15.06 5.10
C LEU A 33 -5.89 -16.30 4.26
N SER A 34 -6.86 -17.17 3.97
CA SER A 34 -6.74 -18.24 2.96
C SER A 34 -6.21 -17.70 1.62
N MET A 35 -6.54 -16.46 1.31
CA MET A 35 -6.11 -15.72 0.12
C MET A 35 -4.59 -15.55 -0.01
N ILE A 36 -3.83 -15.51 1.10
CA ILE A 36 -2.37 -15.38 1.03
C ILE A 36 -1.68 -16.70 0.71
N ARG A 37 -2.33 -17.83 0.96
CA ARG A 37 -1.83 -19.14 0.52
C ARG A 37 -1.90 -19.28 -1.01
N GLU A 38 -2.88 -18.68 -1.65
CA GLU A 38 -3.02 -18.67 -3.12
C GLU A 38 -1.92 -17.87 -3.81
N ASN A 39 -1.27 -16.93 -3.10
CA ASN A 39 -0.16 -16.15 -3.64
C ASN A 39 1.08 -17.00 -4.01
N ARG A 40 1.22 -18.23 -3.55
CA ARG A 40 2.33 -19.12 -3.91
C ARG A 40 2.22 -19.70 -5.31
N ASP A 41 0.99 -19.88 -5.80
CA ASP A 41 0.74 -20.44 -7.14
C ASP A 41 0.82 -19.37 -8.24
N MET A 42 1.04 -18.10 -7.87
CA MET A 42 1.09 -16.95 -8.80
C MET A 42 2.42 -16.81 -9.56
N LEU A 43 3.34 -17.72 -9.37
CA LEU A 43 4.60 -17.76 -10.12
C LEU A 43 4.47 -18.37 -11.53
N ASP A 44 3.24 -18.69 -11.96
CA ASP A 44 2.96 -19.10 -13.33
C ASP A 44 3.21 -17.92 -14.29
N HIS A 45 4.26 -18.08 -15.09
CA HIS A 45 4.71 -17.05 -16.04
C HIS A 45 3.69 -16.71 -17.14
N SER A 46 2.67 -17.54 -17.31
CA SER A 46 1.62 -17.35 -18.32
C SER A 46 0.50 -16.43 -17.87
N LYS A 47 0.43 -16.08 -16.57
CA LYS A 47 -0.65 -15.29 -15.98
C LYS A 47 -0.17 -13.91 -15.53
N PRO A 48 -1.05 -12.91 -15.52
CA PRO A 48 -0.75 -11.63 -14.89
C PRO A 48 -0.32 -11.84 -13.42
N PHE A 49 0.70 -11.11 -12.97
CA PHE A 49 1.09 -11.11 -11.56
C PHE A 49 0.05 -10.34 -10.73
N GLU A 50 -0.89 -11.08 -10.17
CA GLU A 50 -1.88 -10.55 -9.24
C GLU A 50 -1.68 -11.23 -7.88
N PHE A 51 -1.85 -10.48 -6.80
CA PHE A 51 -1.77 -11.00 -5.44
C PHE A 51 -2.64 -10.19 -4.49
N TYR A 52 -2.91 -10.77 -3.32
CA TYR A 52 -3.69 -10.16 -2.27
C TYR A 52 -2.79 -9.71 -1.13
N ALA A 53 -3.13 -8.58 -0.53
CA ALA A 53 -2.38 -8.05 0.60
C ALA A 53 -3.27 -7.32 1.61
N VAL A 54 -2.79 -7.25 2.85
CA VAL A 54 -3.32 -6.31 3.83
C VAL A 54 -2.81 -4.92 3.45
N LEU A 55 -3.71 -3.96 3.30
CA LEU A 55 -3.38 -2.60 2.92
C LEU A 55 -3.31 -1.65 4.11
N GLN A 56 -4.25 -1.78 5.07
CA GLN A 56 -4.34 -0.90 6.22
C GLN A 56 -5.28 -1.48 7.29
N LYS A 57 -5.21 -0.95 8.54
CA LYS A 57 -6.13 -1.27 9.62
C LYS A 57 -6.64 0.01 10.27
N TYR A 58 -7.93 0.04 10.65
CA TYR A 58 -8.46 1.17 11.42
C TYR A 58 -8.47 0.88 12.93
N ASN A 59 -8.53 1.95 13.73
CA ASN A 59 -8.61 1.92 15.19
C ASN A 59 -7.50 1.10 15.89
N THR A 60 -6.42 0.79 15.17
CA THR A 60 -5.28 0.03 15.69
C THR A 60 -4.03 0.89 15.55
N PRO A 61 -3.22 1.04 16.60
CA PRO A 61 -1.94 1.70 16.50
C PRO A 61 -1.03 0.94 15.54
N ASN A 62 -0.45 1.63 14.58
CA ASN A 62 0.59 1.07 13.75
C ASN A 62 1.98 1.24 14.40
N ARG A 63 3.04 0.77 13.76
CA ARG A 63 4.41 0.86 14.30
C ARG A 63 4.93 2.29 14.42
N ASN A 64 4.35 3.25 13.70
CA ASN A 64 4.65 4.66 13.83
C ASN A 64 3.87 5.34 14.97
N GLY A 65 3.12 4.57 15.78
CA GLY A 65 2.27 5.08 16.84
C GLY A 65 1.08 5.90 16.33
N ARG A 66 0.67 5.70 15.07
CA ARG A 66 -0.48 6.39 14.48
C ARG A 66 -1.72 5.51 14.51
N ILE A 67 -2.86 6.13 14.80
CA ILE A 67 -4.17 5.52 14.70
C ILE A 67 -4.96 6.20 13.59
N TYR A 68 -5.53 5.39 12.73
CA TYR A 68 -6.47 5.81 11.70
C TYR A 68 -7.89 5.52 12.16
N PRO A 69 -8.72 6.54 12.44
CA PRO A 69 -10.12 6.32 12.79
C PRO A 69 -10.89 5.61 11.67
N GLU A 70 -11.79 4.70 12.06
CA GLU A 70 -12.62 3.92 11.12
C GLU A 70 -13.32 4.80 10.09
N LYS A 71 -13.96 5.88 10.56
CA LYS A 71 -14.68 6.83 9.70
C LYS A 71 -13.79 7.40 8.60
N ILE A 72 -12.55 7.75 8.94
CA ILE A 72 -11.60 8.36 8.00
C ILE A 72 -11.15 7.31 6.97
N LEU A 73 -10.69 6.14 7.42
CA LEU A 73 -10.22 5.11 6.48
C LEU A 73 -11.35 4.58 5.60
N LYS A 74 -12.57 4.43 6.10
CA LYS A 74 -13.71 4.03 5.26
C LYS A 74 -14.04 5.07 4.20
N ARG A 75 -14.07 6.35 4.55
CA ARG A 75 -14.25 7.45 3.59
C ARG A 75 -13.16 7.40 2.50
N GLU A 76 -11.90 7.27 2.91
CA GLU A 76 -10.78 7.26 1.97
C GLU A 76 -10.75 5.98 1.12
N SER A 77 -11.13 4.83 1.67
CA SER A 77 -11.27 3.61 0.86
C SER A 77 -12.37 3.75 -0.21
N ASP A 78 -13.49 4.41 0.11
CA ASP A 78 -14.54 4.68 -0.87
C ASP A 78 -14.11 5.69 -1.95
N ASN A 79 -13.31 6.68 -1.57
CA ASN A 79 -12.67 7.59 -2.55
C ASN A 79 -11.67 6.83 -3.42
N TYR A 80 -10.86 5.95 -2.85
CA TYR A 80 -9.88 5.15 -3.56
C TYR A 80 -10.52 4.16 -4.56
N LYS A 81 -11.67 3.59 -4.23
CA LYS A 81 -12.47 2.78 -5.18
C LYS A 81 -12.80 3.52 -6.48
N LYS A 82 -12.99 4.84 -6.42
CA LYS A 82 -13.22 5.66 -7.61
C LYS A 82 -11.98 5.71 -8.50
N LEU A 83 -10.77 5.69 -7.92
CA LEU A 83 -9.52 5.60 -8.68
C LEU A 83 -9.38 4.22 -9.35
N ILE A 84 -9.75 3.15 -8.64
CA ILE A 84 -9.78 1.79 -9.19
C ILE A 84 -10.72 1.72 -10.39
N GLN A 85 -11.94 2.23 -10.25
CA GLN A 85 -12.94 2.26 -11.33
C GLN A 85 -12.48 3.04 -12.56
N LYS A 86 -11.67 4.10 -12.36
CA LYS A 86 -11.08 4.90 -13.45
C LYS A 86 -9.81 4.27 -14.04
N GLY A 87 -9.27 3.20 -13.45
CA GLY A 87 -8.00 2.61 -13.84
C GLY A 87 -6.77 3.47 -13.49
N THR A 88 -6.91 4.36 -12.50
CA THR A 88 -5.85 5.30 -12.07
C THR A 88 -5.30 5.03 -10.67
N ALA A 89 -5.66 3.91 -10.05
CA ALA A 89 -5.15 3.49 -8.74
C ALA A 89 -3.74 2.91 -8.87
N LEU A 90 -2.80 3.74 -9.31
CA LEU A 90 -1.40 3.39 -9.52
C LEU A 90 -0.61 3.53 -8.22
N SER A 91 0.43 2.70 -8.06
CA SER A 91 1.30 2.67 -6.90
C SER A 91 2.75 2.38 -7.31
N GLU A 92 3.69 2.79 -6.49
CA GLU A 92 5.11 2.82 -6.82
C GLU A 92 5.90 1.70 -6.14
N LEU A 93 7.11 1.46 -6.64
CA LEU A 93 8.15 0.69 -5.97
C LEU A 93 9.00 1.67 -5.17
N ASN A 94 9.11 1.44 -3.86
CA ASN A 94 9.63 2.35 -2.84
C ASN A 94 8.74 3.58 -2.59
N HIS A 95 8.96 4.22 -1.44
CA HIS A 95 8.29 5.44 -1.06
C HIS A 95 9.07 6.67 -1.52
N PRO A 96 8.57 7.47 -2.45
CA PRO A 96 9.03 8.84 -2.61
C PRO A 96 8.44 9.75 -1.52
N GLU A 97 9.15 10.80 -1.17
CA GLU A 97 8.65 11.87 -0.30
C GLU A 97 7.79 12.87 -1.11
N SER A 98 6.79 12.34 -1.81
CA SER A 98 5.93 13.11 -2.72
C SER A 98 4.47 12.71 -2.57
N SER A 99 3.57 13.68 -2.69
CA SER A 99 2.13 13.44 -2.81
C SER A 99 1.69 13.09 -4.24
N LEU A 100 2.57 13.21 -5.22
CA LEU A 100 2.31 12.87 -6.61
C LEU A 100 2.82 11.47 -6.93
N ILE A 101 2.11 10.77 -7.81
CA ILE A 101 2.58 9.51 -8.39
C ILE A 101 3.56 9.82 -9.53
N ASP A 102 4.77 9.28 -9.43
CA ASP A 102 5.77 9.33 -10.47
C ASP A 102 5.63 8.11 -11.37
N LEU A 103 5.24 8.33 -12.62
CA LEU A 103 5.00 7.26 -13.59
C LEU A 103 6.24 6.42 -13.91
N ASP A 104 7.45 6.98 -13.75
CA ASP A 104 8.70 6.25 -13.93
C ASP A 104 8.97 5.26 -12.78
N ARG A 105 8.25 5.39 -11.68
CA ARG A 105 8.37 4.55 -10.48
C ARG A 105 7.21 3.58 -10.30
N VAL A 106 6.13 3.74 -11.07
CA VAL A 106 4.95 2.88 -10.98
C VAL A 106 5.34 1.42 -11.23
N SER A 107 4.99 0.55 -10.29
CA SER A 107 5.24 -0.89 -10.35
C SER A 107 3.97 -1.72 -10.42
N HIS A 108 2.86 -1.20 -9.91
CA HIS A 108 1.62 -1.95 -9.80
C HIS A 108 0.40 -1.03 -9.75
N ALA A 109 -0.75 -1.63 -9.92
CA ALA A 109 -2.04 -1.02 -9.72
C ALA A 109 -2.83 -1.80 -8.66
N ILE A 110 -3.62 -1.11 -7.87
CA ILE A 110 -4.65 -1.73 -7.03
C ILE A 110 -5.88 -1.95 -7.90
N THR A 111 -6.35 -3.19 -7.97
CA THR A 111 -7.47 -3.57 -8.84
C THR A 111 -8.76 -3.80 -8.07
N ASP A 112 -8.68 -4.06 -6.77
CA ASP A 112 -9.84 -4.17 -5.89
C ASP A 112 -9.44 -3.91 -4.43
N ILE A 113 -10.39 -3.45 -3.61
CA ILE A 113 -10.25 -3.30 -2.16
C ILE A 113 -11.56 -3.63 -1.44
N TRP A 114 -11.46 -4.26 -0.28
CA TRP A 114 -12.62 -4.60 0.57
C TRP A 114 -12.23 -4.66 2.03
N TRP A 115 -13.21 -4.61 2.91
CA TRP A 115 -13.04 -4.70 4.35
C TRP A 115 -13.35 -6.08 4.89
N GLU A 116 -12.49 -6.60 5.77
CA GLU A 116 -12.75 -7.74 6.63
C GLU A 116 -12.55 -7.32 8.09
N GLY A 117 -13.65 -7.04 8.79
CA GLY A 117 -13.58 -6.41 10.11
C GLY A 117 -12.81 -5.09 10.05
N PRO A 118 -11.77 -4.90 10.88
CA PRO A 118 -10.96 -3.67 10.88
C PRO A 118 -9.90 -3.61 9.78
N VAL A 119 -9.73 -4.67 8.99
CA VAL A 119 -8.65 -4.85 8.03
C VAL A 119 -9.11 -4.48 6.63
N LEU A 120 -8.44 -3.56 5.98
CA LEU A 120 -8.57 -3.27 4.56
C LEU A 120 -7.67 -4.22 3.78
N LEU A 121 -8.26 -5.05 2.95
CA LEU A 121 -7.60 -5.94 2.02
C LEU A 121 -7.62 -5.36 0.62
N GLY A 122 -6.66 -5.75 -0.21
CA GLY A 122 -6.61 -5.35 -1.60
C GLY A 122 -6.06 -6.42 -2.52
N LYS A 123 -6.48 -6.33 -3.77
CA LYS A 123 -5.92 -7.08 -4.89
C LYS A 123 -5.00 -6.16 -5.68
N LEU A 124 -3.77 -6.61 -5.89
CA LEU A 124 -2.74 -5.87 -6.59
C LEU A 124 -2.38 -6.59 -7.89
N LYS A 125 -2.09 -5.82 -8.94
CA LYS A 125 -1.60 -6.31 -10.21
C LYS A 125 -0.27 -5.64 -10.53
N LEU A 126 0.82 -6.42 -10.64
CA LEU A 126 2.10 -5.90 -11.12
C LEU A 126 2.01 -5.55 -12.60
N LEU A 127 2.54 -4.40 -12.97
CA LEU A 127 2.57 -3.92 -14.35
C LEU A 127 3.84 -4.42 -15.04
N THR A 128 3.79 -5.71 -15.42
CA THR A 128 4.90 -6.41 -16.05
C THR A 128 4.84 -6.31 -17.57
N SER A 129 6.03 -6.30 -18.22
CA SER A 129 6.17 -6.25 -19.66
C SER A 129 6.02 -7.62 -20.31
N PRO A 130 5.62 -7.70 -21.60
CA PRO A 130 5.63 -8.96 -22.36
C PRO A 130 7.02 -9.61 -22.39
N GLY A 131 8.08 -8.82 -22.54
CA GLY A 131 9.45 -9.32 -22.55
C GLY A 131 9.89 -9.98 -21.26
N PHE A 132 9.31 -9.57 -20.12
CA PHE A 132 9.53 -10.22 -18.83
C PHE A 132 8.91 -11.64 -18.83
N HIS A 133 7.68 -11.77 -19.28
CA HIS A 133 6.98 -13.07 -19.33
C HIS A 133 7.62 -14.04 -20.29
N GLU A 134 8.00 -13.57 -21.48
CA GLU A 134 8.54 -14.42 -22.54
C GLU A 134 10.01 -14.76 -22.35
N ARG A 135 10.83 -13.85 -21.85
CA ARG A 135 12.30 -13.95 -21.87
C ARG A 135 12.96 -13.57 -20.57
N GLY A 136 12.21 -13.20 -19.52
CA GLY A 136 12.77 -12.79 -18.23
C GLY A 136 13.43 -11.41 -18.28
N ILE A 137 13.19 -10.58 -19.29
CA ILE A 137 13.80 -9.26 -19.44
C ILE A 137 13.11 -8.28 -18.50
N VAL A 138 13.85 -7.71 -17.55
CA VAL A 138 13.37 -6.69 -16.63
C VAL A 138 13.48 -5.32 -17.29
N SER A 139 12.36 -4.70 -17.60
CA SER A 139 12.29 -3.38 -18.26
C SER A 139 11.40 -2.36 -17.53
N THR A 140 10.49 -2.83 -16.67
CA THR A 140 9.60 -1.99 -15.88
C THR A 140 9.85 -2.16 -14.38
N LYS A 141 9.31 -1.27 -13.56
CA LYS A 141 9.34 -1.44 -12.09
C LYS A 141 8.46 -2.61 -11.65
N GLY A 142 7.40 -2.92 -12.41
CA GLY A 142 6.60 -4.13 -12.20
C GLY A 142 7.40 -5.40 -12.45
N ASP A 143 8.21 -5.45 -13.52
CA ASP A 143 9.12 -6.57 -13.79
C ASP A 143 10.14 -6.74 -12.66
N LEU A 144 10.70 -5.64 -12.16
CA LEU A 144 11.66 -5.67 -11.06
C LEU A 144 11.03 -6.22 -9.78
N ALA A 145 9.84 -5.76 -9.42
CA ALA A 145 9.10 -6.26 -8.27
C ALA A 145 8.76 -7.76 -8.41
N ALA A 146 8.31 -8.18 -9.60
CA ALA A 146 8.02 -9.57 -9.91
C ALA A 146 9.28 -10.45 -9.81
N ASN A 147 10.42 -9.95 -10.29
CA ASN A 147 11.69 -10.67 -10.18
C ASN A 147 12.14 -10.85 -8.72
N TYR A 148 11.98 -9.84 -7.87
CA TYR A 148 12.25 -9.98 -6.43
C TYR A 148 11.38 -11.05 -5.79
N LEU A 149 10.07 -11.05 -6.06
CA LEU A 149 9.16 -12.07 -5.54
C LEU A 149 9.52 -13.48 -6.01
N ARG A 150 9.95 -13.65 -7.26
CA ARG A 150 10.45 -14.93 -7.79
C ARG A 150 11.72 -15.42 -7.09
N GLN A 151 12.59 -14.49 -6.71
CA GLN A 151 13.83 -14.80 -5.96
C GLN A 151 13.55 -15.08 -4.48
N GLY A 152 12.28 -15.05 -4.04
CA GLY A 152 11.91 -15.28 -2.64
C GLY A 152 12.08 -14.05 -1.74
N VAL A 153 12.30 -12.87 -2.32
CA VAL A 153 12.34 -11.61 -1.56
C VAL A 153 10.93 -11.27 -1.10
N THR A 154 10.78 -11.02 0.19
CA THR A 154 9.51 -10.52 0.75
C THR A 154 9.43 -9.02 0.53
N LEU A 155 8.36 -8.57 -0.13
CA LEU A 155 8.01 -7.16 -0.23
C LEU A 155 6.85 -6.85 0.71
N GLY A 156 6.86 -5.66 1.29
CA GLY A 156 5.78 -5.14 2.11
C GLY A 156 4.90 -4.15 1.36
N ILE A 157 3.73 -3.88 1.92
CA ILE A 157 2.84 -2.83 1.45
C ILE A 157 2.87 -1.69 2.45
N SER A 158 2.85 -0.47 1.94
CA SER A 158 2.84 0.74 2.75
C SER A 158 1.89 1.77 2.17
N SER A 159 0.93 2.24 2.98
CA SER A 159 0.04 3.31 2.55
C SER A 159 0.74 4.66 2.59
N ARG A 160 0.47 5.49 1.59
CA ARG A 160 0.92 6.88 1.49
C ARG A 160 -0.28 7.79 1.37
N GLY A 161 -0.28 8.85 2.17
CA GLY A 161 -1.35 9.85 2.18
C GLY A 161 -0.85 11.20 2.68
N VAL A 162 -1.72 12.18 2.68
CA VAL A 162 -1.48 13.54 3.19
C VAL A 162 -2.54 13.86 4.24
N GLY A 163 -2.12 14.39 5.36
CA GLY A 163 -3.06 14.76 6.42
C GLY A 163 -2.35 15.35 7.65
N SER A 164 -3.12 15.77 8.62
CA SER A 164 -2.65 16.24 9.91
C SER A 164 -2.78 15.16 11.00
N LEU A 165 -2.00 15.30 12.05
CA LEU A 165 -2.01 14.44 13.22
C LEU A 165 -2.38 15.23 14.46
N LYS A 166 -3.15 14.62 15.35
CA LYS A 166 -3.43 15.14 16.69
C LYS A 166 -2.94 14.15 17.73
N LYS A 167 -2.18 14.64 18.70
CA LYS A 167 -1.74 13.80 19.81
C LYS A 167 -2.90 13.49 20.74
N VAL A 168 -3.15 12.20 20.98
CA VAL A 168 -4.17 11.68 21.87
C VAL A 168 -3.49 10.69 22.82
N GLY A 169 -3.17 11.13 24.04
CA GLY A 169 -2.35 10.35 24.96
C GLY A 169 -0.93 10.16 24.42
N GLU A 170 -0.49 8.90 24.31
CA GLU A 170 0.81 8.53 23.76
C GLU A 170 0.77 8.30 22.23
N GLN A 171 -0.40 8.35 21.61
CA GLN A 171 -0.61 8.03 20.21
C GLN A 171 -0.87 9.28 19.38
N ASN A 172 -0.68 9.17 18.06
CA ASN A 172 -0.99 10.20 17.09
C ASN A 172 -2.21 9.77 16.27
N GLU A 173 -3.31 10.47 16.43
CA GLU A 173 -4.53 10.21 15.67
C GLU A 173 -4.57 11.01 14.37
N VAL A 174 -4.80 10.32 13.25
CA VAL A 174 -4.98 10.92 11.94
C VAL A 174 -6.30 11.69 11.88
N GLN A 175 -6.26 12.90 11.33
CA GLN A 175 -7.39 13.81 11.35
C GLN A 175 -8.24 13.75 10.06
N ASP A 176 -9.40 14.42 10.09
CA ASP A 176 -10.41 14.40 9.03
C ASP A 176 -9.91 14.95 7.68
N ASP A 177 -8.80 15.69 7.65
CA ASP A 177 -8.16 16.21 6.44
C ASP A 177 -7.27 15.20 5.72
N PHE A 178 -7.24 13.95 6.19
CA PHE A 178 -6.46 12.88 5.57
C PHE A 178 -7.00 12.54 4.18
N GLU A 179 -6.09 12.42 3.23
CA GLU A 179 -6.32 11.98 1.86
C GLU A 179 -5.37 10.84 1.53
N LEU A 180 -5.90 9.67 1.18
CA LEU A 180 -5.14 8.51 0.75
C LEU A 180 -4.68 8.67 -0.70
N ILE A 181 -3.38 8.48 -0.94
CA ILE A 181 -2.78 8.60 -2.27
C ILE A 181 -2.63 7.24 -2.93
N CYS A 182 -1.93 6.30 -2.28
CA CYS A 182 -1.62 4.99 -2.84
C CYS A 182 -1.15 3.99 -1.78
N PHE A 183 -0.84 2.77 -2.24
CA PHE A 183 -0.27 1.69 -1.44
C PHE A 183 1.00 1.18 -2.13
N ASP A 184 2.16 1.67 -1.73
CA ASP A 184 3.44 1.38 -2.37
C ASP A 184 4.03 0.03 -1.94
N LEU A 185 4.82 -0.60 -2.82
CA LEU A 185 5.65 -1.76 -2.50
C LEU A 185 6.98 -1.32 -1.90
N VAL A 186 7.34 -1.86 -0.75
CA VAL A 186 8.55 -1.50 0.00
C VAL A 186 9.37 -2.72 0.40
N SER A 187 10.67 -2.53 0.61
CA SER A 187 11.60 -3.61 0.97
C SER A 187 11.43 -4.11 2.41
N SER A 188 10.96 -3.26 3.30
CA SER A 188 10.79 -3.59 4.70
C SER A 188 9.54 -2.92 5.23
N PRO A 189 8.46 -3.68 5.46
CA PRO A 189 7.36 -3.20 6.27
C PRO A 189 7.87 -3.15 7.72
N SER A 190 7.92 -1.98 8.27
CA SER A 190 8.32 -1.78 9.67
C SER A 190 7.17 -2.08 10.63
#